data_bbb6428c231ca22e5bcff20411ad61ed
#
_entry.id   bbb6428c231ca22e5bcff20411ad61ed
#
_cell.length_a   1.000
_cell.length_b   1.000
_cell.length_c   1.000
_cell.angle_alpha   90.00
_cell.angle_beta   90.00
_cell.angle_gamma   90.00
#
_symmetry.space_group_name_H-M   'P 1'
#
loop_
_entity.id
_entity.type
_entity.pdbx_description
1 polymer ?
#
loop_
_entity_poly.entity_id
_entity_poly.type
_entity_poly.pdbx_seq_one_letter_code
_entity_poly.pdbx_strand_id
1 'polypeptide(L)'
;MSLNIAFQMDHIKTLSISGDTTFALCLAAQERGHKIFHYTPDQLTYKNGKVTSLVEPLKVMDDKENYFNLGNPFETDFLEMDFVLMRQEPPFNMHYITYTHILEHLPKNVRVINNPASVRNAPEKLLVTFFKDLMPETIISLDVDSVINFQKIHKDIVLKPLYGKGGEGIIR
;
A
#
# COMPACT_ATOMS: atom_id res chain seq x y z
N MET A 1 -15.64 -7.19 21.12
CA MET A 1 -16.47 -6.86 19.95
C MET A 1 -15.70 -7.30 18.71
N SER A 2 -16.31 -8.02 17.79
CA SER A 2 -15.67 -8.42 16.53
C SER A 2 -15.79 -7.27 15.53
N LEU A 3 -14.70 -6.95 14.84
CA LEU A 3 -14.62 -5.90 13.82
C LEU A 3 -14.59 -6.55 12.43
N ASN A 4 -15.09 -5.82 11.42
CA ASN A 4 -14.94 -6.14 10.01
C ASN A 4 -13.78 -5.33 9.44
N ILE A 5 -12.71 -5.98 8.99
CA ILE A 5 -11.47 -5.35 8.54
C ILE A 5 -11.20 -5.77 7.09
N ALA A 6 -11.23 -4.81 6.17
CA ALA A 6 -10.87 -5.04 4.77
C ALA A 6 -9.40 -4.73 4.54
N PHE A 7 -8.67 -5.63 3.92
CA PHE A 7 -7.27 -5.47 3.51
C PHE A 7 -7.22 -5.18 2.01
N GLN A 8 -6.92 -3.93 1.66
CA GLN A 8 -6.59 -3.54 0.29
C GLN A 8 -5.13 -3.90 0.03
N MET A 9 -4.89 -4.93 -0.74
CA MET A 9 -3.55 -5.47 -0.94
C MET A 9 -3.45 -6.18 -2.28
N ASP A 10 -2.23 -6.48 -2.73
CA ASP A 10 -2.04 -7.42 -3.83
C ASP A 10 -2.58 -8.78 -3.46
N HIS A 11 -2.88 -9.62 -4.47
CA HIS A 11 -3.49 -10.91 -4.18
C HIS A 11 -2.64 -11.70 -3.16
N ILE A 12 -3.26 -12.19 -2.10
CA ILE A 12 -2.59 -12.79 -0.95
C ILE A 12 -1.58 -13.90 -1.31
N LYS A 13 -1.80 -14.62 -2.40
CA LYS A 13 -0.84 -15.65 -2.90
C LYS A 13 0.53 -15.10 -3.30
N THR A 14 0.65 -13.77 -3.49
CA THR A 14 1.92 -13.14 -3.85
C THR A 14 2.76 -12.73 -2.64
N LEU A 15 2.21 -12.84 -1.43
CA LEU A 15 2.90 -12.49 -0.21
C LEU A 15 4.00 -13.51 0.12
N SER A 16 5.13 -12.98 0.59
CA SER A 16 6.15 -13.81 1.24
C SER A 16 5.87 -13.81 2.75
N ILE A 17 5.24 -14.84 3.28
CA ILE A 17 4.82 -14.90 4.69
C ILE A 17 5.99 -14.78 5.67
N SER A 18 7.22 -15.08 5.22
CA SER A 18 8.43 -14.89 6.02
C SER A 18 8.79 -13.40 6.07
N GLY A 19 8.32 -12.71 7.11
CA GLY A 19 8.62 -11.29 7.35
C GLY A 19 7.65 -10.29 6.72
N ASP A 20 6.55 -10.74 6.11
CA ASP A 20 5.53 -9.84 5.57
C ASP A 20 4.67 -9.26 6.70
N THR A 21 4.66 -7.92 6.79
CA THR A 21 3.91 -7.22 7.84
C THR A 21 2.40 -7.25 7.60
N THR A 22 1.94 -7.35 6.36
CA THR A 22 0.50 -7.46 6.03
C THR A 22 -0.03 -8.80 6.52
N PHE A 23 0.72 -9.88 6.27
CA PHE A 23 0.37 -11.21 6.76
C PHE A 23 0.33 -11.24 8.30
N ALA A 24 1.31 -10.64 8.97
CA ALA A 24 1.32 -10.54 10.43
C ALA A 24 0.12 -9.75 10.98
N LEU A 25 -0.31 -8.68 10.30
CA LEU A 25 -1.52 -7.94 10.66
C LEU A 25 -2.80 -8.78 10.47
N CYS A 26 -2.88 -9.58 9.41
CA CYS A 26 -4.00 -10.50 9.19
C CYS A 26 -4.09 -11.55 10.33
N LEU A 27 -2.97 -12.19 10.69
CA LEU A 27 -2.91 -13.12 11.80
C LEU A 27 -3.36 -12.46 13.10
N ALA A 28 -2.79 -11.32 13.45
CA ALA A 28 -3.11 -10.61 14.68
C ALA A 28 -4.57 -10.14 14.75
N ALA A 29 -5.17 -9.75 13.64
CA ALA A 29 -6.58 -9.39 13.57
C ALA A 29 -7.47 -10.64 13.79
N GLN A 30 -7.15 -11.74 13.13
CA GLN A 30 -7.89 -12.99 13.24
C GLN A 30 -7.80 -13.59 14.66
N GLU A 31 -6.62 -13.58 15.29
CA GLU A 31 -6.43 -14.03 16.68
C GLU A 31 -7.28 -13.26 17.69
N ARG A 32 -7.55 -11.96 17.40
CA ARG A 32 -8.45 -11.12 18.21
C ARG A 32 -9.94 -11.35 17.94
N GLY A 33 -10.27 -12.30 17.06
CA GLY A 33 -11.65 -12.65 16.71
C GLY A 33 -12.31 -11.65 15.75
N HIS A 34 -11.51 -10.88 14.99
CA HIS A 34 -12.04 -10.01 13.94
C HIS A 34 -12.29 -10.78 12.65
N LYS A 35 -13.25 -10.30 11.86
CA LYS A 35 -13.49 -10.79 10.51
C LYS A 35 -12.59 -10.03 9.57
N ILE A 36 -11.81 -10.75 8.78
CA ILE A 36 -10.90 -10.15 7.81
C ILE A 36 -11.33 -10.48 6.39
N PHE A 37 -11.20 -9.50 5.50
CA PHE A 37 -11.60 -9.58 4.10
C PHE A 37 -10.43 -9.12 3.23
N HIS A 38 -10.20 -9.85 2.17
CA HIS A 38 -9.23 -9.52 1.12
C HIS A 38 -9.93 -8.87 -0.06
N TYR A 39 -9.30 -7.86 -0.67
CA TYR A 39 -9.63 -7.38 -2.00
C TYR A 39 -8.40 -6.73 -2.65
N THR A 40 -8.34 -6.77 -3.99
CA THR A 40 -7.30 -6.06 -4.73
C THR A 40 -7.77 -4.65 -5.10
N PRO A 41 -6.86 -3.66 -5.19
CA PRO A 41 -7.23 -2.26 -5.41
C PRO A 41 -8.10 -2.01 -6.66
N ASP A 42 -7.92 -2.80 -7.71
CA ASP A 42 -8.67 -2.72 -8.96
C ASP A 42 -10.15 -3.13 -8.83
N GLN A 43 -10.52 -3.81 -7.74
CA GLN A 43 -11.89 -4.15 -7.42
C GLN A 43 -12.65 -3.01 -6.72
N LEU A 44 -11.95 -1.95 -6.29
CA LEU A 44 -12.56 -0.83 -5.60
C LEU A 44 -13.39 0.02 -6.57
N THR A 45 -14.63 0.27 -6.23
CA THR A 45 -15.59 1.00 -7.07
C THR A 45 -16.22 2.16 -6.30
N TYR A 46 -16.28 3.34 -6.94
CA TYR A 46 -17.11 4.46 -6.49
C TYR A 46 -18.31 4.62 -7.43
N LYS A 47 -19.50 4.57 -6.86
CA LYS A 47 -20.74 4.73 -7.63
C LYS A 47 -21.78 5.49 -6.80
N ASN A 48 -22.22 6.65 -7.31
CA ASN A 48 -23.31 7.42 -6.71
C ASN A 48 -23.16 7.69 -5.19
N GLY A 49 -21.97 8.07 -4.76
CA GLY A 49 -21.66 8.37 -3.35
C GLY A 49 -21.34 7.15 -2.50
N LYS A 50 -21.35 5.95 -3.05
CA LYS A 50 -21.00 4.71 -2.38
C LYS A 50 -19.65 4.20 -2.83
N VAL A 51 -18.90 3.64 -1.89
CA VAL A 51 -17.66 2.90 -2.13
C VAL A 51 -17.94 1.42 -1.90
N THR A 52 -17.80 0.63 -2.94
CA THR A 52 -18.03 -0.83 -2.92
C THR A 52 -16.81 -1.57 -3.42
N SER A 53 -16.69 -2.83 -3.10
CA SER A 53 -15.73 -3.75 -3.70
C SER A 53 -16.24 -5.17 -3.68
N LEU A 54 -15.73 -5.99 -4.59
CA LEU A 54 -15.81 -7.44 -4.48
C LEU A 54 -14.76 -7.88 -3.45
N VAL A 55 -15.21 -8.39 -2.31
CA VAL A 55 -14.32 -8.84 -1.24
C VAL A 55 -14.43 -10.34 -1.04
N GLU A 56 -13.34 -10.95 -0.56
CA GLU A 56 -13.28 -12.37 -0.22
C GLU A 56 -13.02 -12.51 1.30
N PRO A 57 -13.87 -13.23 2.04
CA PRO A 57 -13.54 -13.59 3.42
C PRO A 57 -12.18 -14.28 3.46
N LEU A 58 -11.28 -13.75 4.30
CA LEU A 58 -9.92 -14.27 4.39
C LEU A 58 -9.74 -15.04 5.68
N LYS A 59 -9.07 -16.18 5.60
CA LYS A 59 -8.56 -16.92 6.73
C LYS A 59 -7.07 -17.15 6.54
N VAL A 60 -6.26 -16.84 7.54
CA VAL A 60 -4.80 -17.01 7.49
C VAL A 60 -4.32 -18.00 8.53
N MET A 61 -3.25 -18.71 8.21
CA MET A 61 -2.64 -19.73 9.05
C MET A 61 -1.13 -19.58 9.00
N ASP A 62 -0.46 -19.72 10.14
CA ASP A 62 1.02 -19.69 10.18
C ASP A 62 1.58 -21.06 9.72
N ASP A 63 1.35 -21.35 8.44
CA ASP A 63 1.79 -22.56 7.74
C ASP A 63 2.36 -22.18 6.39
N LYS A 64 3.61 -22.53 6.10
CA LYS A 64 4.31 -22.11 4.86
C LYS A 64 3.67 -22.64 3.59
N GLU A 65 3.01 -23.78 3.64
CA GLU A 65 2.40 -24.42 2.46
C GLU A 65 0.94 -24.01 2.29
N ASN A 66 0.21 -23.84 3.41
CA ASN A 66 -1.23 -23.58 3.41
C ASN A 66 -1.54 -22.33 4.26
N TYR A 67 -0.97 -21.18 3.92
CA TYR A 67 -1.01 -19.99 4.76
C TYR A 67 -2.29 -19.15 4.63
N PHE A 68 -3.16 -19.43 3.65
CA PHE A 68 -4.43 -18.72 3.51
C PHE A 68 -5.55 -19.59 2.93
N ASN A 69 -6.77 -19.16 3.17
CA ASN A 69 -7.98 -19.63 2.50
C ASN A 69 -8.87 -18.42 2.19
N LEU A 70 -9.34 -18.31 0.96
CA LEU A 70 -10.31 -17.31 0.53
C LEU A 70 -11.69 -17.94 0.43
N GLY A 71 -12.69 -17.28 1.02
CA GLY A 71 -14.08 -17.66 0.87
C GLY A 71 -14.66 -17.21 -0.47
N ASN A 72 -15.94 -17.50 -0.69
CA ASN A 72 -16.63 -17.05 -1.89
C ASN A 72 -16.67 -15.50 -1.94
N PRO A 73 -16.30 -14.88 -3.07
CA PRO A 73 -16.35 -13.44 -3.23
C PRO A 73 -17.79 -12.93 -3.20
N PHE A 74 -17.98 -11.74 -2.63
CA PHE A 74 -19.26 -11.04 -2.65
C PHE A 74 -19.04 -9.52 -2.71
N GLU A 75 -19.96 -8.82 -3.35
CA GLU A 75 -19.93 -7.36 -3.35
C GLU A 75 -20.41 -6.83 -1.99
N THR A 76 -19.69 -5.87 -1.44
CA THR A 76 -20.04 -5.19 -0.19
C THR A 76 -19.94 -3.69 -0.28
N ASP A 77 -20.82 -2.97 0.41
CA ASP A 77 -20.67 -1.54 0.68
C ASP A 77 -19.67 -1.39 1.84
N PHE A 78 -18.68 -0.51 1.67
CA PHE A 78 -17.65 -0.32 2.71
C PHE A 78 -18.18 0.37 3.97
N LEU A 79 -19.42 0.82 4.00
CA LEU A 79 -20.10 1.19 5.24
C LEU A 79 -20.23 0.02 6.23
N GLU A 80 -20.18 -1.22 5.75
CA GLU A 80 -20.18 -2.44 6.57
C GLU A 80 -18.82 -2.77 7.19
N MET A 81 -17.77 -2.01 6.84
CA MET A 81 -16.42 -2.20 7.36
C MET A 81 -16.16 -1.22 8.51
N ASP A 82 -15.45 -1.69 9.54
CA ASP A 82 -14.93 -0.84 10.61
C ASP A 82 -13.58 -0.23 10.21
N PHE A 83 -12.76 -1.01 9.49
CA PHE A 83 -11.43 -0.60 9.05
C PHE A 83 -11.16 -1.03 7.62
N VAL A 84 -10.41 -0.18 6.91
CA VAL A 84 -9.77 -0.51 5.64
C VAL A 84 -8.27 -0.30 5.81
N LEU A 85 -7.48 -1.34 5.62
CA LEU A 85 -6.02 -1.28 5.68
C LEU A 85 -5.46 -1.19 4.26
N MET A 86 -4.84 -0.06 3.93
CA MET A 86 -4.14 0.13 2.65
C MET A 86 -2.78 -0.55 2.73
N ARG A 87 -2.67 -1.73 2.16
CA ARG A 87 -1.47 -2.58 2.21
C ARG A 87 -0.96 -2.99 0.83
N GLN A 88 -1.51 -2.43 -0.24
CA GLN A 88 -1.03 -2.66 -1.59
C GLN A 88 0.41 -2.20 -1.77
N GLU A 89 1.16 -2.95 -2.52
CA GLU A 89 2.53 -2.62 -2.89
C GLU A 89 2.59 -1.53 -3.99
N PRO A 90 3.73 -0.81 -4.15
CA PRO A 90 3.98 0.00 -5.33
C PRO A 90 3.84 -0.82 -6.63
N PRO A 91 3.62 -0.19 -7.80
CA PRO A 91 4.09 1.15 -8.13
C PRO A 91 3.15 2.28 -7.65
N PHE A 92 3.75 3.36 -7.13
CA PHE A 92 3.04 4.58 -6.76
C PHE A 92 2.74 5.42 -8.01
N ASN A 93 1.68 5.06 -8.71
CA ASN A 93 1.25 5.62 -9.99
C ASN A 93 -0.16 6.22 -9.90
N MET A 94 -0.72 6.66 -11.02
CA MET A 94 -2.06 7.27 -11.05
C MET A 94 -3.17 6.31 -10.59
N HIS A 95 -3.04 5.01 -10.80
CA HIS A 95 -3.99 4.04 -10.27
C HIS A 95 -3.97 4.02 -8.74
N TYR A 96 -2.76 3.95 -8.16
CA TYR A 96 -2.59 4.04 -6.72
C TYR A 96 -3.22 5.32 -6.14
N ILE A 97 -2.95 6.47 -6.75
CA ILE A 97 -3.52 7.77 -6.36
C ILE A 97 -5.04 7.75 -6.48
N THR A 98 -5.60 7.18 -7.55
CA THR A 98 -7.05 7.07 -7.75
C THR A 98 -7.72 6.28 -6.62
N TYR A 99 -7.15 5.15 -6.21
CA TYR A 99 -7.68 4.36 -5.10
C TYR A 99 -7.67 5.15 -3.79
N THR A 100 -6.64 5.94 -3.52
CA THR A 100 -6.62 6.80 -2.34
C THR A 100 -7.75 7.83 -2.37
N HIS A 101 -8.06 8.43 -3.53
CA HIS A 101 -9.17 9.36 -3.67
C HIS A 101 -10.52 8.68 -3.46
N ILE A 102 -10.71 7.48 -3.98
CA ILE A 102 -11.95 6.72 -3.76
C ILE A 102 -12.16 6.44 -2.27
N LEU A 103 -11.11 6.03 -1.55
CA LEU A 103 -11.21 5.73 -0.12
C LEU A 103 -11.50 6.97 0.75
N GLU A 104 -11.18 8.17 0.28
CA GLU A 104 -11.52 9.41 0.99
C GLU A 104 -13.01 9.72 1.02
N HIS A 105 -13.82 9.07 0.15
CA HIS A 105 -15.27 9.19 0.21
C HIS A 105 -15.91 8.40 1.35
N LEU A 106 -15.14 7.53 2.02
CA LEU A 106 -15.64 6.80 3.17
C LEU A 106 -15.88 7.75 4.35
N PRO A 107 -17.00 7.60 5.06
CA PRO A 107 -17.29 8.43 6.23
C PRO A 107 -16.38 8.07 7.40
N LYS A 108 -16.28 8.98 8.37
CA LYS A 108 -15.34 8.88 9.51
C LYS A 108 -15.53 7.66 10.41
N ASN A 109 -16.69 7.00 10.38
CA ASN A 109 -16.91 5.77 11.12
C ASN A 109 -16.20 4.56 10.48
N VAL A 110 -15.84 4.63 9.20
CA VAL A 110 -14.95 3.66 8.55
C VAL A 110 -13.53 4.20 8.58
N ARG A 111 -12.66 3.56 9.32
CA ARG A 111 -11.27 4.04 9.49
C ARG A 111 -10.36 3.47 8.42
N VAL A 112 -9.82 4.33 7.57
CA VAL A 112 -8.80 3.95 6.58
C VAL A 112 -7.40 4.15 7.16
N ILE A 113 -6.58 3.11 7.15
CA ILE A 113 -5.19 3.08 7.63
C ILE A 113 -4.28 2.58 6.49
N ASN A 114 -3.26 3.34 6.09
CA ASN A 114 -2.94 4.71 6.51
C ASN A 114 -3.94 5.71 5.92
N ASN A 115 -3.92 6.94 6.43
CA ASN A 115 -4.77 8.00 5.90
C ASN A 115 -4.49 8.23 4.40
N PRO A 116 -5.48 8.17 3.50
CA PRO A 116 -5.26 8.22 2.04
C PRO A 116 -4.58 9.52 1.57
N ALA A 117 -4.96 10.67 2.11
CA ALA A 117 -4.33 11.95 1.78
C ALA A 117 -2.85 11.97 2.22
N SER A 118 -2.56 11.44 3.40
CA SER A 118 -1.18 11.33 3.90
C SER A 118 -0.34 10.41 3.04
N VAL A 119 -0.89 9.30 2.58
CA VAL A 119 -0.21 8.37 1.66
C VAL A 119 0.17 9.08 0.35
N ARG A 120 -0.76 9.82 -0.25
CA ARG A 120 -0.47 10.61 -1.47
C ARG A 120 0.62 11.65 -1.27
N ASN A 121 0.60 12.34 -0.12
CA ASN A 121 1.46 13.48 0.16
C ASN A 121 2.83 13.09 0.74
N ALA A 122 3.05 11.81 0.99
CA ALA A 122 4.29 11.29 1.56
C ALA A 122 4.95 10.20 0.69
N PRO A 123 5.22 10.47 -0.61
CA PRO A 123 5.96 9.51 -1.43
C PRO A 123 7.37 9.33 -0.83
N GLU A 124 7.76 8.08 -0.62
CA GLU A 124 8.93 7.64 0.15
C GLU A 124 10.21 8.46 -0.13
N LYS A 125 10.57 8.58 -1.43
CA LYS A 125 11.82 9.23 -1.84
C LYS A 125 11.73 10.76 -1.91
N LEU A 126 10.52 11.34 -1.87
CA LEU A 126 10.32 12.79 -1.83
C LEU A 126 10.14 13.30 -0.41
N LEU A 127 9.47 12.56 0.46
CA LEU A 127 9.27 12.96 1.85
C LEU A 127 10.58 13.24 2.57
N VAL A 128 11.62 12.45 2.30
CA VAL A 128 12.94 12.61 2.94
C VAL A 128 13.58 13.97 2.66
N THR A 129 13.23 14.64 1.55
CA THR A 129 13.80 15.95 1.19
C THR A 129 13.45 17.07 2.19
N PHE A 130 12.41 16.88 3.00
CA PHE A 130 12.10 17.78 4.12
C PHE A 130 13.08 17.65 5.29
N PHE A 131 13.93 16.64 5.28
CA PHE A 131 14.91 16.32 6.33
C PHE A 131 16.34 16.37 5.77
N LYS A 132 16.67 17.43 5.05
CA LYS A 132 17.94 17.58 4.32
C LYS A 132 19.19 17.31 5.17
N ASP A 133 19.14 17.64 6.47
CA ASP A 133 20.27 17.48 7.39
C ASP A 133 20.50 16.01 7.82
N LEU A 134 19.55 15.10 7.47
CA LEU A 134 19.60 13.66 7.75
C LEU A 134 19.87 12.83 6.51
N MET A 135 20.12 13.47 5.35
CA MET A 135 20.33 12.78 4.09
C MET A 135 21.66 13.17 3.45
N PRO A 136 22.27 12.29 2.63
CA PRO A 136 23.45 12.65 1.84
C PRO A 136 23.11 13.71 0.80
N GLU A 137 24.13 14.31 0.19
CA GLU A 137 23.95 15.17 -0.98
C GLU A 137 23.11 14.44 -2.04
N THR A 138 22.04 15.11 -2.47
CA THR A 138 21.01 14.48 -3.30
C THR A 138 20.51 15.45 -4.34
N ILE A 139 20.29 14.95 -5.56
CA ILE A 139 19.58 15.64 -6.63
C ILE A 139 18.35 14.82 -7.04
N ILE A 140 17.24 15.50 -7.31
CA ILE A 140 16.05 14.93 -7.95
C ILE A 140 15.78 15.75 -9.21
N SER A 141 15.96 15.17 -10.37
CA SER A 141 15.85 15.87 -11.65
C SER A 141 15.41 14.92 -12.78
N LEU A 142 14.73 15.46 -13.78
CA LEU A 142 14.53 14.82 -15.08
C LEU A 142 15.57 15.30 -16.10
N ASP A 143 16.33 16.36 -15.79
CA ASP A 143 17.36 16.91 -16.64
C ASP A 143 18.66 16.10 -16.52
N VAL A 144 19.03 15.45 -17.61
CA VAL A 144 20.21 14.57 -17.68
C VAL A 144 21.50 15.35 -17.44
N ASP A 145 21.63 16.58 -17.95
CA ASP A 145 22.83 17.39 -17.77
C ASP A 145 23.05 17.76 -16.30
N SER A 146 21.98 18.06 -15.58
CA SER A 146 22.04 18.29 -14.15
C SER A 146 22.54 17.05 -13.39
N VAL A 147 22.09 15.85 -13.76
CA VAL A 147 22.55 14.59 -13.15
C VAL A 147 24.03 14.32 -13.47
N ILE A 148 24.45 14.55 -14.73
CA ILE A 148 25.86 14.41 -15.12
C ILE A 148 26.76 15.39 -14.36
N ASN A 149 26.33 16.63 -14.18
CA ASN A 149 27.08 17.60 -13.41
C ASN A 149 27.18 17.24 -11.93
N PHE A 150 26.12 16.73 -11.36
CA PHE A 150 26.13 16.19 -9.99
C PHE A 150 27.13 15.02 -9.86
N GLN A 151 27.15 14.10 -10.81
CA GLN A 151 28.12 13.00 -10.86
C GLN A 151 29.58 13.51 -10.97
N LYS A 152 29.84 14.52 -11.79
CA LYS A 152 31.20 15.11 -11.90
C LYS A 152 31.72 15.64 -10.57
N ILE A 153 30.83 16.21 -9.75
CA ILE A 153 31.16 16.75 -8.42
C ILE A 153 31.38 15.62 -7.41
N HIS A 154 30.43 14.69 -7.31
CA HIS A 154 30.39 13.67 -6.27
C HIS A 154 31.10 12.35 -6.64
N LYS A 155 31.54 12.20 -7.93
CA LYS A 155 32.26 11.05 -8.49
C LYS A 155 31.42 9.77 -8.52
N ASP A 156 31.10 9.23 -7.35
CA ASP A 156 30.33 7.98 -7.17
C ASP A 156 28.93 8.33 -6.68
N ILE A 157 27.93 8.04 -7.50
CA ILE A 157 26.52 8.34 -7.21
C ILE A 157 25.66 7.10 -7.40
N VAL A 158 24.50 7.10 -6.75
CA VAL A 158 23.47 6.05 -6.92
C VAL A 158 22.23 6.69 -7.51
N LEU A 159 21.82 6.23 -8.71
CA LEU A 159 20.58 6.63 -9.36
C LEU A 159 19.46 5.69 -8.93
N LYS A 160 18.36 6.25 -8.47
CA LYS A 160 17.20 5.47 -8.02
C LYS A 160 15.92 5.95 -8.72
N PRO A 161 15.12 5.06 -9.33
CA PRO A 161 13.78 5.43 -9.79
C PRO A 161 12.95 6.00 -8.66
N LEU A 162 12.26 7.13 -8.90
CA LEU A 162 11.55 7.84 -7.84
C LEU A 162 10.39 7.01 -7.24
N TYR A 163 9.68 6.28 -8.09
CA TYR A 163 8.46 5.53 -7.72
C TYR A 163 8.64 4.00 -7.72
N GLY A 164 9.87 3.51 -7.87
CA GLY A 164 10.20 2.09 -7.82
C GLY A 164 10.34 1.55 -6.39
N LYS A 165 10.32 0.22 -6.24
CA LYS A 165 10.49 -0.50 -4.97
C LYS A 165 11.59 -1.57 -5.06
N GLY A 166 11.97 -2.14 -3.90
CA GLY A 166 12.79 -3.35 -3.82
C GLY A 166 14.17 -3.27 -4.47
N GLY A 167 14.68 -2.08 -4.75
CA GLY A 167 15.97 -1.90 -5.43
C GLY A 167 15.90 -2.02 -6.95
N GLU A 168 14.75 -2.22 -7.54
CA GLU A 168 14.58 -2.33 -8.99
C GLU A 168 14.99 -1.02 -9.68
N GLY A 169 15.76 -1.14 -10.78
CA GLY A 169 16.23 0.00 -11.56
C GLY A 169 17.29 0.88 -10.87
N ILE A 170 17.88 0.47 -9.75
CA ILE A 170 18.98 1.18 -9.12
C ILE A 170 20.26 0.97 -9.94
N ILE A 171 20.94 2.08 -10.26
CA ILE A 171 22.20 2.10 -11.02
C ILE A 171 23.25 2.83 -10.17
N ARG A 172 24.49 2.36 -10.22
CA ARG A 172 25.68 3.00 -9.64
C ARG A 172 26.67 3.34 -10.71
#